data_490a618762641c0fe925e73213683306
#
_entry.id   490a618762641c0fe925e73213683306
#
_cell.length_a   1.000
_cell.length_b   1.000
_cell.length_c   1.000
_cell.angle_alpha   90.00
_cell.angle_beta   90.00
_cell.angle_gamma   90.00
#
_symmetry.space_group_name_H-M   'P 1'
#
loop_
_entity.id
_entity.type
_entity.pdbx_description
1 polymer ?
#
loop_
_entity_poly.entity_id
_entity_poly.type
_entity_poly.pdbx_seq_one_letter_code
_entity_poly.pdbx_strand_id
1 'polypeptide(L)'
;MTFVPQINDADVETVARAMGSMPDSASVAEFVPGPGIQRLELKFDIRLLQEALEECLQREDFMGGMQDQGFAALPLTRRPGQSEWTANDLSGRYWLRADERYVEEPREDLVPEVDFSEFNPKFAGTYFEHVHQELAKRFPIGRTRVLSKGLYNCNSWHRDPEPRLHIPVISNPGSLFIVNHHVTHLPADGSVYFTDTRGYHTALNGGETRRVHIVAALAYDQVTE
;
A
#
# COMPACT_ATOMS: atom_id res chain seq x y z
N MET A 1 -46.15 1.31 -27.80
CA MET A 1 -45.77 2.69 -27.35
C MET A 1 -44.27 2.77 -27.45
N THR A 2 -43.73 3.49 -28.40
CA THR A 2 -42.29 3.71 -28.55
C THR A 2 -41.95 4.85 -27.62
N PHE A 3 -41.15 4.57 -26.59
CA PHE A 3 -40.66 5.60 -25.69
C PHE A 3 -39.64 6.44 -26.46
N VAL A 4 -39.98 7.67 -26.73
CA VAL A 4 -39.04 8.67 -27.26
C VAL A 4 -38.49 9.40 -26.06
N PRO A 5 -37.18 9.26 -25.73
CA PRO A 5 -36.59 10.02 -24.63
C PRO A 5 -36.66 11.50 -24.96
N GLN A 6 -37.22 12.29 -24.06
CA GLN A 6 -37.11 13.74 -24.13
C GLN A 6 -35.66 14.12 -23.83
N ILE A 7 -34.98 14.67 -24.81
CA ILE A 7 -33.65 15.26 -24.61
C ILE A 7 -33.88 16.58 -23.88
N ASN A 8 -33.36 16.67 -22.67
CA ASN A 8 -33.38 17.91 -21.89
C ASN A 8 -32.23 18.79 -22.40
N ASP A 9 -32.53 19.94 -22.96
CA ASP A 9 -31.53 20.88 -23.48
C ASP A 9 -30.55 21.34 -22.39
N ALA A 10 -30.97 21.43 -21.14
CA ALA A 10 -30.10 21.74 -20.00
C ALA A 10 -29.03 20.65 -19.74
N ASP A 11 -29.36 19.40 -20.00
CA ASP A 11 -28.37 18.30 -19.86
C ASP A 11 -27.36 18.34 -21.01
N VAL A 12 -27.82 18.67 -22.22
CA VAL A 12 -26.93 18.85 -23.38
C VAL A 12 -25.93 19.98 -23.15
N GLU A 13 -26.40 21.13 -22.64
CA GLU A 13 -25.51 22.26 -22.28
C GLU A 13 -24.55 21.92 -21.14
N THR A 14 -25.00 21.14 -20.15
CA THR A 14 -24.18 20.68 -19.04
C THR A 14 -23.04 19.76 -19.53
N VAL A 15 -23.38 18.81 -20.37
CA VAL A 15 -22.38 17.89 -20.97
C VAL A 15 -21.41 18.65 -21.87
N ALA A 16 -21.91 19.57 -22.70
CA ALA A 16 -21.05 20.38 -23.59
C ALA A 16 -20.06 21.22 -22.77
N ARG A 17 -20.50 21.80 -21.65
CA ARG A 17 -19.62 22.53 -20.73
C ARG A 17 -18.58 21.63 -20.09
N ALA A 18 -18.99 20.45 -19.61
CA ALA A 18 -18.10 19.48 -18.99
C ALA A 18 -17.06 18.95 -20.00
N MET A 19 -17.47 18.71 -21.25
CA MET A 19 -16.55 18.29 -22.32
C MET A 19 -15.48 19.35 -22.67
N GLY A 20 -15.78 20.62 -22.47
CA GLY A 20 -14.85 21.72 -22.69
C GLY A 20 -13.89 21.99 -21.51
N SER A 21 -14.10 21.32 -20.37
CA SER A 21 -13.25 21.49 -19.20
C SER A 21 -12.27 20.34 -19.04
N MET A 22 -11.01 20.67 -18.77
CA MET A 22 -10.04 19.66 -18.31
C MET A 22 -10.30 19.34 -16.83
N PRO A 23 -10.24 18.07 -16.42
CA PRO A 23 -10.31 17.71 -15.01
C PRO A 23 -9.22 18.46 -14.22
N ASP A 24 -9.59 18.97 -13.05
CA ASP A 24 -8.60 19.53 -12.13
C ASP A 24 -7.74 18.40 -11.57
N SER A 25 -6.46 18.35 -12.00
CA SER A 25 -5.49 17.40 -11.47
C SER A 25 -4.98 17.76 -10.07
N ALA A 26 -5.34 18.96 -9.58
CA ALA A 26 -4.94 19.45 -8.27
C ALA A 26 -5.94 19.11 -7.15
N SER A 27 -6.96 18.29 -7.42
CA SER A 27 -7.85 17.84 -6.35
C SER A 27 -7.06 17.10 -5.27
N VAL A 28 -7.10 17.61 -4.06
CA VAL A 28 -6.38 17.04 -2.92
C VAL A 28 -7.29 16.06 -2.21
N ALA A 29 -6.93 14.77 -2.26
CA ALA A 29 -7.57 13.80 -1.39
C ALA A 29 -7.07 13.98 0.04
N GLU A 30 -7.99 13.93 1.00
CA GLU A 30 -7.67 14.06 2.41
C GLU A 30 -7.79 12.72 3.14
N PHE A 31 -7.06 12.58 4.25
CA PHE A 31 -7.24 11.44 5.13
C PHE A 31 -8.62 11.55 5.81
N VAL A 32 -9.46 10.54 5.59
CA VAL A 32 -10.76 10.40 6.24
C VAL A 32 -10.70 9.19 7.17
N PRO A 33 -10.79 9.38 8.51
CA PRO A 33 -10.84 8.27 9.45
C PRO A 33 -12.04 7.37 9.17
N GLY A 34 -11.85 6.05 9.29
CA GLY A 34 -12.93 5.10 9.08
C GLY A 34 -12.63 3.72 9.63
N PRO A 35 -13.60 2.81 9.58
CA PRO A 35 -13.42 1.45 10.07
C PRO A 35 -12.20 0.76 9.41
N GLY A 36 -11.31 0.22 10.25
CA GLY A 36 -10.12 -0.48 9.78
C GLY A 36 -8.97 0.41 9.32
N ILE A 37 -9.08 1.73 9.41
CA ILE A 37 -7.99 2.65 9.05
C ILE A 37 -7.88 3.73 10.14
N GLN A 38 -6.72 3.77 10.81
CA GLN A 38 -6.49 4.72 11.90
C GLN A 38 -5.12 5.37 11.76
N ARG A 39 -5.05 6.68 11.96
CA ARG A 39 -3.79 7.39 12.14
C ARG A 39 -3.33 7.18 13.59
N LEU A 40 -2.07 6.76 13.74
CA LEU A 40 -1.45 6.62 15.05
C LEU A 40 -0.81 7.94 15.49
N GLU A 41 -0.47 8.03 16.77
CA GLU A 41 0.26 9.19 17.32
C GLU A 41 1.73 9.19 16.88
N LEU A 42 2.29 8.02 16.62
CA LEU A 42 3.67 7.87 16.13
C LEU A 42 3.83 8.57 14.78
N LYS A 43 4.87 9.38 14.70
CA LYS A 43 5.20 10.15 13.49
C LYS A 43 6.70 10.19 13.27
N PHE A 44 7.11 10.15 12.01
CA PHE A 44 8.50 10.23 11.56
C PHE A 44 8.73 11.50 10.74
N ASP A 45 9.99 11.90 10.60
CA ASP A 45 10.36 13.03 9.72
C ASP A 45 10.24 12.59 8.26
N ILE A 46 9.32 13.19 7.53
CA ILE A 46 9.05 12.84 6.13
C ILE A 46 10.26 13.10 5.22
N ARG A 47 11.03 14.15 5.50
CA ARG A 47 12.23 14.48 4.71
C ARG A 47 13.30 13.38 4.90
N LEU A 48 13.51 12.92 6.13
CA LEU A 48 14.45 11.82 6.40
C LEU A 48 13.97 10.49 5.82
N LEU A 49 12.65 10.24 5.76
CA LEU A 49 12.08 9.08 5.07
C LEU A 49 12.38 9.11 3.57
N GLN A 50 12.27 10.26 2.94
CA GLN A 50 12.54 10.44 1.51
C GLN A 50 14.04 10.33 1.21
N GLU A 51 14.89 10.92 2.03
CA GLU A 51 16.36 10.78 1.94
C GLU A 51 16.77 9.30 2.08
N ALA A 52 16.22 8.58 3.06
CA ALA A 52 16.48 7.15 3.25
C ALA A 52 16.00 6.30 2.05
N LEU A 53 14.90 6.67 1.41
CA LEU A 53 14.46 5.99 0.19
C LEU A 53 15.51 6.15 -0.92
N GLU A 54 16.02 7.36 -1.13
CA GLU A 54 17.07 7.63 -2.13
C GLU A 54 18.36 6.86 -1.81
N GLU A 55 18.79 6.84 -0.53
CA GLU A 55 19.94 6.06 -0.09
C GLU A 55 19.76 4.55 -0.34
N CYS A 56 18.58 4.02 -0.04
CA CYS A 56 18.29 2.61 -0.29
C CYS A 56 18.31 2.28 -1.77
N LEU A 57 17.78 3.15 -2.63
CA LEU A 57 17.77 2.97 -4.08
C LEU A 57 19.16 3.08 -4.72
N GLN A 58 20.13 3.73 -4.06
CA GLN A 58 21.54 3.69 -4.47
C GLN A 58 22.19 2.34 -4.17
N ARG A 59 21.67 1.57 -3.22
CA ARG A 59 22.21 0.27 -2.79
C ARG A 59 21.52 -0.91 -3.46
N GLU A 60 20.23 -0.77 -3.78
CA GLU A 60 19.40 -1.82 -4.37
C GLU A 60 18.21 -1.21 -5.12
N ASP A 61 17.93 -1.71 -6.31
CA ASP A 61 16.73 -1.35 -7.04
C ASP A 61 15.49 -2.06 -6.46
N PHE A 62 14.31 -1.50 -6.72
CA PHE A 62 13.06 -2.19 -6.42
C PHE A 62 12.99 -3.54 -7.13
N MET A 63 12.66 -4.57 -6.39
CA MET A 63 12.56 -5.95 -6.88
C MET A 63 11.11 -6.40 -6.94
N GLY A 64 10.86 -7.39 -7.81
CA GLY A 64 9.55 -8.02 -7.96
C GLY A 64 8.54 -7.10 -8.63
N GLY A 65 7.68 -7.65 -9.38
CA GLY A 65 6.77 -6.93 -10.24
C GLY A 65 7.45 -6.64 -11.57
N MET A 66 6.96 -7.30 -12.60
CA MET A 66 7.26 -6.87 -13.96
C MET A 66 6.90 -5.39 -14.05
N GLN A 67 7.66 -4.61 -14.77
CA GLN A 67 7.38 -3.17 -14.96
C GLN A 67 5.92 -2.91 -15.36
N ASP A 68 5.33 -3.87 -16.04
CA ASP A 68 3.95 -3.85 -16.52
C ASP A 68 2.89 -4.08 -15.42
N GLN A 69 3.26 -4.62 -14.25
CA GLN A 69 2.34 -4.84 -13.12
C GLN A 69 2.35 -3.68 -12.10
N GLY A 70 3.25 -2.72 -12.27
CA GLY A 70 3.28 -1.50 -11.47
C GLY A 70 3.51 -1.68 -9.96
N PHE A 71 3.93 -2.88 -9.53
CA PHE A 71 4.22 -3.20 -8.14
C PHE A 71 5.67 -3.68 -8.00
N ALA A 72 6.39 -3.11 -7.04
CA ALA A 72 7.74 -3.52 -6.70
C ALA A 72 8.04 -3.27 -5.22
N ALA A 73 9.04 -3.94 -4.67
CA ALA A 73 9.37 -3.88 -3.25
C ALA A 73 10.87 -3.81 -2.99
N LEU A 74 11.24 -3.14 -1.89
CA LEU A 74 12.52 -3.30 -1.21
C LEU A 74 12.28 -3.99 0.14
N PRO A 75 12.90 -5.13 0.43
CA PRO A 75 12.72 -5.84 1.69
C PRO A 75 13.58 -5.21 2.79
N LEU A 76 12.96 -4.52 3.72
CA LEU A 76 13.64 -3.94 4.89
C LEU A 76 13.94 -4.97 5.98
N THR A 77 13.21 -6.10 6.02
CA THR A 77 13.48 -7.22 6.91
C THR A 77 13.73 -8.48 6.11
N ARG A 78 14.45 -9.42 6.73
CA ARG A 78 14.79 -10.72 6.16
C ARG A 78 14.59 -11.83 7.19
N ARG A 79 14.57 -13.05 6.71
CA ARG A 79 14.65 -14.23 7.57
C ARG A 79 16.08 -14.40 8.10
N PRO A 80 16.27 -14.84 9.35
CA PRO A 80 17.59 -15.08 9.92
C PRO A 80 18.46 -15.99 9.03
N GLY A 81 19.69 -15.57 8.81
CA GLY A 81 20.67 -16.35 8.05
C GLY A 81 20.49 -16.36 6.54
N GLN A 82 19.49 -15.66 5.99
CA GLN A 82 19.35 -15.53 4.53
C GLN A 82 20.11 -14.33 3.98
N SER A 83 20.86 -14.55 2.90
CA SER A 83 21.57 -13.50 2.17
C SER A 83 20.86 -13.05 0.90
N GLU A 84 20.04 -13.92 0.32
CA GLU A 84 19.38 -13.72 -0.97
C GLU A 84 17.85 -13.66 -0.80
N TRP A 85 17.19 -12.93 -1.68
CA TRP A 85 15.76 -12.75 -1.73
C TRP A 85 15.14 -13.60 -2.81
N THR A 86 13.99 -14.16 -2.52
CA THR A 86 13.15 -14.84 -3.52
C THR A 86 11.87 -14.03 -3.75
N ALA A 87 11.18 -14.30 -4.84
CA ALA A 87 9.87 -13.69 -5.09
C ALA A 87 8.87 -13.96 -3.94
N ASN A 88 9.01 -15.10 -3.26
CA ASN A 88 8.17 -15.45 -2.11
C ASN A 88 8.47 -14.60 -0.87
N ASP A 89 9.69 -14.06 -0.76
CA ASP A 89 10.03 -13.13 0.34
C ASP A 89 9.41 -11.75 0.17
N LEU A 90 9.01 -11.39 -1.05
CA LEU A 90 8.43 -10.08 -1.36
C LEU A 90 6.93 -10.00 -1.13
N SER A 91 6.23 -11.12 -1.00
CA SER A 91 4.78 -11.17 -0.89
C SER A 91 4.34 -12.07 0.26
N GLY A 92 3.40 -11.63 1.08
CA GLY A 92 2.82 -12.40 2.17
C GLY A 92 1.70 -13.32 1.71
N ARG A 93 1.13 -14.08 2.67
CA ARG A 93 -0.10 -14.83 2.46
C ARG A 93 -1.24 -13.85 2.20
N TYR A 94 -2.12 -14.20 1.29
CA TYR A 94 -3.35 -13.46 1.04
C TYR A 94 -4.39 -14.36 0.38
N TRP A 95 -5.66 -13.94 0.46
CA TRP A 95 -6.76 -14.57 -0.26
C TRP A 95 -7.24 -13.61 -1.34
N LEU A 96 -7.11 -13.99 -2.59
CA LEU A 96 -7.70 -13.28 -3.69
C LEU A 96 -9.21 -13.49 -3.70
N ARG A 97 -9.93 -12.41 -3.90
CA ARG A 97 -11.30 -12.50 -4.34
C ARG A 97 -11.30 -12.83 -5.83
N ALA A 98 -11.50 -14.09 -6.16
CA ALA A 98 -11.54 -14.52 -7.53
C ALA A 98 -12.92 -14.23 -8.12
N ASP A 99 -12.94 -13.34 -9.07
CA ASP A 99 -14.03 -13.03 -10.01
C ASP A 99 -15.45 -12.86 -9.43
N GLU A 100 -16.44 -12.95 -10.29
CA GLU A 100 -17.86 -12.80 -10.02
C GLU A 100 -18.45 -13.87 -9.08
N ARG A 101 -17.75 -14.95 -8.84
CA ARG A 101 -18.23 -16.08 -8.03
C ARG A 101 -17.88 -15.98 -6.55
N TYR A 102 -17.13 -14.98 -6.16
CA TYR A 102 -16.73 -14.76 -4.77
C TYR A 102 -15.94 -15.92 -4.14
N VAL A 103 -15.28 -16.73 -4.94
CA VAL A 103 -14.41 -17.80 -4.43
C VAL A 103 -13.09 -17.20 -4.05
N GLU A 104 -12.68 -17.40 -2.79
CA GLU A 104 -11.36 -17.00 -2.32
C GLU A 104 -10.33 -18.05 -2.75
N GLU A 105 -9.25 -17.61 -3.37
CA GLU A 105 -8.11 -18.46 -3.69
C GLU A 105 -6.97 -18.15 -2.72
N PRO A 106 -6.61 -19.09 -1.82
CA PRO A 106 -5.47 -18.91 -0.94
C PRO A 106 -4.16 -19.03 -1.72
N ARG A 107 -3.20 -18.21 -1.33
CA ARG A 107 -1.82 -18.43 -1.71
C ARG A 107 -1.13 -19.21 -0.58
N GLU A 108 -0.72 -20.47 -0.84
CA GLU A 108 -0.36 -21.43 0.22
C GLU A 108 1.15 -21.60 0.47
N ASP A 109 2.01 -21.29 -0.48
CA ASP A 109 3.46 -21.58 -0.45
C ASP A 109 4.29 -20.47 0.22
N LEU A 110 3.87 -19.97 1.37
CA LEU A 110 4.39 -18.74 1.90
C LEU A 110 5.04 -18.85 3.26
N VAL A 111 6.09 -18.07 3.39
CA VAL A 111 6.80 -17.86 4.65
C VAL A 111 5.95 -16.97 5.56
N PRO A 112 5.73 -17.35 6.83
CA PRO A 112 5.03 -16.53 7.80
C PRO A 112 5.66 -15.14 7.96
N GLU A 113 4.84 -14.14 8.22
CA GLU A 113 5.33 -12.76 8.38
C GLU A 113 6.31 -12.63 9.55
N VAL A 114 6.09 -13.39 10.63
CA VAL A 114 6.93 -13.41 11.84
C VAL A 114 8.36 -13.88 11.59
N ASP A 115 8.59 -14.69 10.56
CA ASP A 115 9.93 -15.22 10.24
C ASP A 115 10.88 -14.14 9.73
N PHE A 116 10.37 -12.99 9.32
CA PHE A 116 11.18 -11.85 8.85
C PHE A 116 11.58 -10.96 10.02
N SER A 117 12.39 -11.51 10.93
CA SER A 117 12.72 -10.90 12.21
C SER A 117 14.02 -10.10 12.23
N GLU A 118 14.85 -10.16 11.19
CA GLU A 118 16.08 -9.39 11.12
C GLU A 118 15.95 -8.20 10.16
N PHE A 119 16.44 -7.03 10.59
CA PHE A 119 16.59 -5.91 9.66
C PHE A 119 17.62 -6.24 8.58
N ASN A 120 17.35 -5.86 7.35
CA ASN A 120 18.25 -6.16 6.23
C ASN A 120 19.53 -5.33 6.34
N PRO A 121 20.71 -5.98 6.54
CA PRO A 121 21.98 -5.26 6.73
C PRO A 121 22.37 -4.40 5.52
N LYS A 122 21.83 -4.67 4.34
CA LYS A 122 22.05 -3.85 3.15
C LYS A 122 21.58 -2.39 3.35
N PHE A 123 20.57 -2.18 4.19
CA PHE A 123 20.00 -0.87 4.48
C PHE A 123 20.38 -0.35 5.87
N ALA A 124 21.34 -1.01 6.54
CA ALA A 124 21.83 -0.55 7.84
C ALA A 124 22.41 0.89 7.76
N GLY A 125 22.20 1.64 8.82
CA GLY A 125 22.61 3.04 8.95
C GLY A 125 21.68 4.05 8.26
N THR A 126 20.66 3.61 7.50
CA THR A 126 19.64 4.50 6.94
C THR A 126 18.58 4.87 7.99
N TYR A 127 17.81 5.92 7.74
CA TYR A 127 16.70 6.28 8.61
C TYR A 127 15.61 5.20 8.64
N PHE A 128 15.53 4.31 7.65
CA PHE A 128 14.61 3.17 7.67
C PHE A 128 14.96 2.15 8.75
N GLU A 129 16.22 1.99 9.12
CA GLU A 129 16.60 1.17 10.27
C GLU A 129 16.06 1.77 11.58
N HIS A 130 16.20 3.08 11.76
CA HIS A 130 15.61 3.78 12.90
C HIS A 130 14.08 3.60 12.95
N VAL A 131 13.40 3.75 11.81
CA VAL A 131 11.94 3.52 11.69
C VAL A 131 11.59 2.10 12.12
N HIS A 132 12.30 1.11 11.61
CA HIS A 132 12.08 -0.29 11.98
C HIS A 132 12.25 -0.51 13.49
N GLN A 133 13.33 0.01 14.09
CA GLN A 133 13.58 -0.11 15.51
C GLN A 133 12.47 0.53 16.36
N GLU A 134 11.99 1.71 15.97
CA GLU A 134 10.91 2.40 16.68
C GLU A 134 9.55 1.67 16.55
N LEU A 135 9.28 1.06 15.40
CA LEU A 135 8.10 0.21 15.23
C LEU A 135 8.22 -1.07 16.08
N ALA A 136 9.37 -1.75 16.04
CA ALA A 136 9.60 -3.00 16.76
C ALA A 136 9.53 -2.86 18.29
N LYS A 137 9.84 -1.67 18.83
CA LYS A 137 9.67 -1.37 20.27
C LYS A 137 8.20 -1.33 20.71
N ARG A 138 7.27 -1.09 19.79
CA ARG A 138 5.85 -0.81 20.08
C ARG A 138 4.91 -1.89 19.59
N PHE A 139 5.29 -2.57 18.51
CA PHE A 139 4.42 -3.49 17.79
C PHE A 139 5.15 -4.79 17.46
N PRO A 140 4.45 -5.93 17.48
CA PRO A 140 5.01 -7.21 17.01
C PRO A 140 5.07 -7.19 15.47
N ILE A 141 6.03 -6.47 14.91
CA ILE A 141 6.21 -6.40 13.47
C ILE A 141 7.01 -7.59 12.94
N GLY A 142 6.62 -8.08 11.79
CA GLY A 142 7.36 -9.07 11.01
C GLY A 142 7.89 -8.47 9.71
N ARG A 143 7.51 -9.08 8.57
CA ARG A 143 7.95 -8.62 7.25
C ARG A 143 7.68 -7.14 7.06
N THR A 144 8.74 -6.37 6.88
CA THR A 144 8.69 -4.93 6.60
C THR A 144 9.32 -4.66 5.23
N ARG A 145 8.61 -3.93 4.39
CA ARG A 145 9.03 -3.63 3.01
C ARG A 145 8.75 -2.17 2.67
N VAL A 146 9.54 -1.63 1.75
CA VAL A 146 9.13 -0.43 1.00
C VAL A 146 8.40 -0.91 -0.25
N LEU A 147 7.12 -0.63 -0.36
CA LEU A 147 6.29 -1.00 -1.49
C LEU A 147 6.11 0.18 -2.42
N SER A 148 6.43 -0.04 -3.69
CA SER A 148 6.25 0.93 -4.76
C SER A 148 5.12 0.50 -5.68
N LYS A 149 4.24 1.44 -6.02
CA LYS A 149 3.18 1.25 -7.01
C LYS A 149 3.31 2.29 -8.11
N GLY A 150 3.33 1.80 -9.35
CA GLY A 150 3.39 2.63 -10.56
C GLY A 150 2.14 3.48 -10.76
N LEU A 151 2.18 4.30 -11.81
CA LEU A 151 1.11 5.18 -12.22
C LEU A 151 -0.10 4.37 -12.73
N TYR A 152 -1.30 4.87 -12.49
CA TYR A 152 -2.57 4.29 -13.01
C TYR A 152 -2.69 2.78 -12.74
N ASN A 153 -2.30 2.35 -11.53
CA ASN A 153 -2.24 0.95 -11.15
C ASN A 153 -3.03 0.66 -9.86
N CYS A 154 -3.62 -0.51 -9.77
CA CYS A 154 -4.30 -0.98 -8.57
C CYS A 154 -3.97 -2.45 -8.28
N ASN A 155 -4.08 -2.85 -7.02
CA ASN A 155 -4.05 -4.25 -6.65
C ASN A 155 -5.39 -4.92 -6.99
N SER A 156 -5.38 -6.24 -7.19
CA SER A 156 -6.60 -7.02 -7.11
C SER A 156 -7.20 -6.92 -5.70
N TRP A 157 -8.52 -7.03 -5.59
CA TRP A 157 -9.17 -7.15 -4.30
C TRP A 157 -8.70 -8.42 -3.60
N HIS A 158 -8.22 -8.28 -2.36
CA HIS A 158 -7.70 -9.36 -1.55
C HIS A 158 -7.85 -9.05 -0.06
N ARG A 159 -7.60 -10.03 0.78
CA ARG A 159 -7.45 -9.86 2.22
C ARG A 159 -6.20 -10.58 2.71
N ASP A 160 -5.60 -10.04 3.75
CA ASP A 160 -4.42 -10.61 4.41
C ASP A 160 -4.80 -11.32 5.70
N PRO A 161 -3.99 -12.24 6.22
CA PRO A 161 -4.23 -12.84 7.54
C PRO A 161 -4.07 -11.86 8.70
N GLU A 162 -3.19 -10.88 8.55
CA GLU A 162 -2.83 -9.92 9.60
C GLU A 162 -2.98 -8.46 9.13
N PRO A 163 -3.22 -7.53 10.07
CA PRO A 163 -3.21 -6.10 9.78
C PRO A 163 -1.81 -5.60 9.37
N ARG A 164 -1.75 -4.39 8.83
CA ARG A 164 -0.53 -3.75 8.38
C ARG A 164 -0.38 -2.35 8.99
N LEU A 165 0.87 -1.93 9.19
CA LEU A 165 1.21 -0.53 9.39
C LEU A 165 1.70 0.06 8.07
N HIS A 166 1.20 1.23 7.72
CA HIS A 166 1.62 1.98 6.54
C HIS A 166 2.25 3.30 6.94
N ILE A 167 3.40 3.62 6.34
CA ILE A 167 4.05 4.93 6.45
C ILE A 167 4.27 5.41 5.01
N PRO A 168 3.46 6.36 4.52
CA PRO A 168 3.63 6.92 3.20
C PRO A 168 4.92 7.75 3.11
N VAL A 169 5.77 7.44 2.13
CA VAL A 169 7.02 8.14 1.82
C VAL A 169 6.83 9.05 0.61
N ILE A 170 6.16 8.54 -0.42
CA ILE A 170 5.70 9.29 -1.59
C ILE A 170 4.23 8.99 -1.79
N SER A 171 3.42 10.02 -1.93
CA SER A 171 1.99 9.91 -2.16
C SER A 171 1.52 11.02 -3.11
N ASN A 172 0.32 10.89 -3.65
CA ASN A 172 -0.33 11.90 -4.48
C ASN A 172 -1.86 11.79 -4.30
N PRO A 173 -2.65 12.78 -4.71
CA PRO A 173 -4.10 12.81 -4.51
C PRO A 173 -4.85 11.60 -5.10
N GLY A 174 -4.30 10.98 -6.15
CA GLY A 174 -4.85 9.77 -6.76
C GLY A 174 -4.45 8.48 -6.04
N SER A 175 -3.63 8.56 -4.98
CA SER A 175 -3.20 7.41 -4.20
C SER A 175 -4.21 7.09 -3.11
N LEU A 176 -5.08 6.13 -3.35
CA LEU A 176 -6.16 5.75 -2.45
C LEU A 176 -5.94 4.36 -1.84
N PHE A 177 -6.42 4.19 -0.63
CA PHE A 177 -6.47 2.91 0.07
C PHE A 177 -7.92 2.62 0.46
N ILE A 178 -8.38 1.42 0.13
CA ILE A 178 -9.77 1.04 0.34
C ILE A 178 -9.79 -0.23 1.18
N VAL A 179 -10.44 -0.17 2.35
CA VAL A 179 -10.70 -1.34 3.20
C VAL A 179 -12.21 -1.54 3.25
N ASN A 180 -12.66 -2.72 2.86
CA ASN A 180 -14.07 -3.03 2.64
C ASN A 180 -14.68 -2.04 1.62
N HIS A 181 -15.46 -1.08 2.09
CA HIS A 181 -16.06 -0.01 1.27
C HIS A 181 -15.64 1.39 1.71
N HIS A 182 -14.70 1.48 2.67
CA HIS A 182 -14.19 2.76 3.15
C HIS A 182 -12.97 3.19 2.36
N VAL A 183 -13.07 4.32 1.69
CA VAL A 183 -12.01 4.91 0.85
C VAL A 183 -11.30 6.00 1.60
N THR A 184 -9.97 6.00 1.61
CA THR A 184 -9.18 7.07 2.20
C THR A 184 -7.88 7.30 1.43
N HIS A 185 -7.33 8.50 1.57
CA HIS A 185 -5.99 8.87 1.16
C HIS A 185 -5.07 8.85 2.37
N LEU A 186 -3.88 8.29 2.22
CA LEU A 186 -2.82 8.30 3.22
C LEU A 186 -1.72 9.28 2.77
N PRO A 187 -1.68 10.52 3.31
CA PRO A 187 -0.71 11.52 2.90
C PRO A 187 0.71 11.17 3.35
N ALA A 188 1.71 11.57 2.54
CA ALA A 188 3.12 11.44 2.86
C ALA A 188 3.56 12.61 3.76
N ASP A 189 3.18 12.57 5.03
CA ASP A 189 3.47 13.59 6.04
C ASP A 189 4.23 13.04 7.25
N GLY A 190 4.74 11.79 7.14
CA GLY A 190 5.44 11.09 8.20
C GLY A 190 4.53 10.35 9.18
N SER A 191 3.22 10.44 9.05
CA SER A 191 2.26 9.72 9.90
C SER A 191 2.32 8.21 9.68
N VAL A 192 2.05 7.46 10.74
CA VAL A 192 1.89 6.00 10.72
C VAL A 192 0.40 5.68 10.76
N TYR A 193 -0.02 4.79 9.88
CA TYR A 193 -1.42 4.37 9.77
C TYR A 193 -1.54 2.87 10.05
N PHE A 194 -2.42 2.52 10.98
CA PHE A 194 -2.92 1.16 11.10
C PHE A 194 -3.95 0.92 9.99
N THR A 195 -3.85 -0.21 9.31
CA THR A 195 -4.82 -0.66 8.31
C THR A 195 -5.22 -2.09 8.58
N ASP A 196 -6.51 -2.34 8.77
CA ASP A 196 -7.03 -3.69 8.99
C ASP A 196 -7.21 -4.42 7.65
N THR A 197 -6.11 -4.92 7.14
CA THR A 197 -6.05 -5.66 5.87
C THR A 197 -6.63 -7.08 5.95
N ARG A 198 -7.16 -7.49 7.11
CA ARG A 198 -7.96 -8.71 7.24
C ARG A 198 -9.32 -8.57 6.56
N GLY A 199 -9.82 -7.34 6.39
CA GLY A 199 -10.92 -7.03 5.51
C GLY A 199 -10.49 -6.99 4.04
N TYR A 200 -11.45 -7.16 3.11
CA TYR A 200 -11.17 -6.97 1.69
C TYR A 200 -10.67 -5.55 1.43
N HIS A 201 -9.53 -5.47 0.79
CA HIS A 201 -8.89 -4.20 0.52
C HIS A 201 -8.21 -4.16 -0.83
N THR A 202 -7.95 -2.96 -1.28
CA THR A 202 -7.08 -2.66 -2.42
C THR A 202 -6.35 -1.35 -2.20
N ALA A 203 -5.17 -1.23 -2.78
CA ALA A 203 -4.44 0.02 -2.92
C ALA A 203 -4.41 0.40 -4.38
N LEU A 204 -4.77 1.62 -4.70
CA LEU A 204 -4.67 2.14 -6.05
C LEU A 204 -3.78 3.39 -6.09
N ASN A 205 -3.19 3.62 -7.22
CA ASN A 205 -2.51 4.85 -7.58
C ASN A 205 -3.07 5.34 -8.92
N GLY A 206 -4.06 6.21 -8.86
CA GLY A 206 -4.65 6.88 -10.02
C GLY A 206 -3.93 8.17 -10.42
N GLY A 207 -2.80 8.47 -9.78
CA GLY A 207 -2.04 9.69 -10.04
C GLY A 207 -0.87 9.50 -11.01
N GLU A 208 -0.22 10.61 -11.31
CA GLU A 208 0.87 10.71 -12.28
C GLU A 208 2.27 10.58 -11.66
N THR A 209 2.34 10.34 -10.36
CA THR A 209 3.58 10.07 -9.64
C THR A 209 3.51 8.71 -8.95
N ARG A 210 4.67 8.09 -8.76
CA ARG A 210 4.75 6.81 -8.05
C ARG A 210 4.26 6.95 -6.61
N ARG A 211 3.57 5.95 -6.11
CA ARG A 211 3.22 5.80 -4.70
C ARG A 211 4.25 4.91 -4.01
N VAL A 212 4.84 5.36 -2.91
CA VAL A 212 5.80 4.56 -2.13
C VAL A 212 5.45 4.61 -0.66
N HIS A 213 5.24 3.43 -0.04
CA HIS A 213 4.96 3.29 1.39
C HIS A 213 5.91 2.29 2.03
N ILE A 214 6.37 2.55 3.26
CA ILE A 214 6.84 1.49 4.15
C ILE A 214 5.60 0.75 4.64
N VAL A 215 5.65 -0.58 4.56
CA VAL A 215 4.56 -1.46 5.00
C VAL A 215 5.14 -2.55 5.89
N ALA A 216 4.69 -2.58 7.15
CA ALA A 216 5.06 -3.59 8.12
C ALA A 216 3.85 -4.47 8.46
N ALA A 217 3.99 -5.78 8.37
CA ALA A 217 2.99 -6.73 8.83
C ALA A 217 2.98 -6.77 10.36
N LEU A 218 1.79 -6.81 10.98
CA LEU A 218 1.62 -7.05 12.41
C LEU A 218 1.56 -8.55 12.65
N ALA A 219 2.71 -9.14 12.96
CA ALA A 219 2.89 -10.58 13.13
C ALA A 219 2.45 -11.02 14.54
N TYR A 220 1.16 -10.96 14.81
CA TYR A 220 0.64 -11.61 16.01
C TYR A 220 0.77 -13.12 15.84
N ASP A 221 1.20 -13.83 16.90
CA ASP A 221 1.11 -15.28 16.92
C ASP A 221 -0.34 -15.64 16.62
N GLN A 222 -0.55 -16.29 15.51
CA GLN A 222 -1.85 -16.86 15.20
C GLN A 222 -2.07 -17.93 16.25
N VAL A 223 -2.90 -17.62 17.24
CA VAL A 223 -3.47 -18.66 18.08
C VAL A 223 -4.23 -19.56 17.11
N THR A 224 -3.62 -20.68 16.80
CA THR A 224 -4.26 -21.74 16.06
C THR A 224 -5.42 -22.23 16.90
N GLU A 225 -6.64 -21.81 16.55
CA GLU A 225 -7.84 -22.58 16.86
C GLU A 225 -8.10 -23.63 15.79
#